data_4feb4625da9b33a4d86f98659bb9ba85
#
_entry.id   4feb4625da9b33a4d86f98659bb9ba85
#
_cell.length_a   1.000
_cell.length_b   1.000
_cell.length_c   1.000
_cell.angle_alpha   90.00
_cell.angle_beta   90.00
_cell.angle_gamma   90.00
#
_symmetry.space_group_name_H-M   'P 1'
#
loop_
_entity.id
_entity.type
_entity.pdbx_description
1 polymer ?
#
loop_
_entity_poly.entity_id
_entity_poly.type
_entity_poly.pdbx_seq_one_letter_code
_entity_poly.pdbx_strand_id
1 'polypeptide(L)'
;LYAVGCKARVLEIWTDVPGMMTSNPKVVPTARTISHISYKAALELSHFGAKVIYPPTIQPVVAEGIPIYVKNTFGPEAHGTLIEKNPPRSKDSVIGISNSDNIALLSLEGSGMVGIPGFSSRLFETLSQNDINIILITQASSVHTMCIAVSEKDAEKAREAADKCFAYEISLGKLNPLKVEKGFSIVCLVGDDV
;
A
#
# COMPACT_ATOMS: atom_id res chain seq x y z
N LEU A 1 -2.79 -20.35 8.94
CA LEU A 1 -2.17 -21.65 9.21
C LEU A 1 -3.22 -22.72 9.56
N TYR A 2 -4.13 -22.48 10.54
CA TYR A 2 -5.15 -23.46 10.93
C TYR A 2 -6.04 -23.91 9.77
N ALA A 3 -6.56 -22.95 8.99
CA ALA A 3 -7.42 -23.25 7.84
C ALA A 3 -6.71 -24.18 6.82
N VAL A 4 -5.44 -23.95 6.56
CA VAL A 4 -4.62 -24.79 5.68
C VAL A 4 -4.39 -26.16 6.30
N GLY A 5 -3.97 -26.21 7.57
CA GLY A 5 -3.71 -27.48 8.28
C GLY A 5 -4.94 -28.37 8.38
N CYS A 6 -6.13 -27.78 8.53
CA CYS A 6 -7.40 -28.51 8.57
C CYS A 6 -7.99 -28.77 7.17
N LYS A 7 -7.35 -28.33 6.09
CA LYS A 7 -7.89 -28.39 4.73
C LYS A 7 -9.32 -27.81 4.65
N ALA A 8 -9.49 -26.62 5.26
CA ALA A 8 -10.79 -25.99 5.37
C ALA A 8 -11.38 -25.68 3.99
N ARG A 9 -12.69 -25.77 3.85
CA ARG A 9 -13.40 -25.38 2.64
C ARG A 9 -13.48 -23.87 2.46
N VAL A 10 -13.47 -23.13 3.58
CA VAL A 10 -13.60 -21.68 3.63
C VAL A 10 -12.96 -21.17 4.94
N LEU A 11 -12.42 -19.96 4.90
CA LEU A 11 -12.01 -19.20 6.08
C LEU A 11 -13.00 -18.06 6.30
N GLU A 12 -13.67 -18.03 7.44
CA GLU A 12 -14.51 -16.88 7.81
C GLU A 12 -13.77 -15.96 8.77
N ILE A 13 -13.73 -14.67 8.44
CA ILE A 13 -13.18 -13.60 9.28
C ILE A 13 -14.35 -12.75 9.75
N TRP A 14 -14.67 -12.87 11.02
CA TRP A 14 -15.72 -12.09 11.67
C TRP A 14 -15.10 -10.83 12.29
N THR A 15 -15.62 -9.66 11.91
CA THR A 15 -15.09 -8.35 12.29
C THR A 15 -16.22 -7.36 12.56
N ASP A 16 -15.90 -6.11 12.81
CA ASP A 16 -16.86 -5.02 13.09
C ASP A 16 -17.36 -4.28 11.84
N VAL A 17 -16.87 -4.67 10.65
CA VAL A 17 -17.29 -4.07 9.37
C VAL A 17 -18.12 -5.06 8.54
N PRO A 18 -19.01 -4.57 7.64
CA PRO A 18 -19.89 -5.43 6.85
C PRO A 18 -19.17 -6.24 5.76
N GLY A 19 -17.88 -6.04 5.57
CA GLY A 19 -17.07 -6.67 4.53
C GLY A 19 -16.09 -5.69 3.94
N MET A 20 -15.52 -6.04 2.79
CA MET A 20 -14.71 -5.10 1.98
C MET A 20 -15.64 -4.08 1.35
N MET A 21 -15.30 -2.81 1.42
CA MET A 21 -16.14 -1.72 0.92
C MET A 21 -15.54 -1.05 -0.31
N THR A 22 -16.40 -0.49 -1.15
CA THR A 22 -15.98 0.25 -2.37
C THR A 22 -15.16 1.50 -2.06
N SER A 23 -15.25 2.03 -0.84
CA SER A 23 -14.42 3.12 -0.32
C SER A 23 -14.49 3.15 1.21
N ASN A 24 -13.70 4.02 1.83
CA ASN A 24 -13.77 4.26 3.27
C ASN A 24 -15.11 4.93 3.63
N PRO A 25 -16.01 4.29 4.38
CA PRO A 25 -17.33 4.83 4.70
C PRO A 25 -17.27 6.10 5.57
N LYS A 26 -16.18 6.34 6.27
CA LYS A 26 -15.98 7.57 7.05
C LYS A 26 -15.74 8.81 6.15
N VAL A 27 -15.23 8.58 4.93
CA VAL A 27 -14.96 9.63 3.93
C VAL A 27 -16.08 9.69 2.91
N VAL A 28 -16.58 8.53 2.48
CA VAL A 28 -17.62 8.38 1.47
C VAL A 28 -18.83 7.64 2.09
N PRO A 29 -19.83 8.35 2.61
CA PRO A 29 -21.00 7.73 3.27
C PRO A 29 -21.81 6.80 2.37
N THR A 30 -21.69 6.96 1.04
CA THR A 30 -22.36 6.11 0.03
C THR A 30 -21.57 4.86 -0.33
N ALA A 31 -20.44 4.59 0.34
CA ALA A 31 -19.67 3.38 0.14
C ALA A 31 -20.53 2.12 0.38
N ARG A 32 -20.37 1.12 -0.48
CA ARG A 32 -21.15 -0.13 -0.46
C ARG A 32 -20.23 -1.31 -0.20
N THR A 33 -20.76 -2.37 0.40
CA THR A 33 -20.05 -3.63 0.56
C THR A 33 -19.91 -4.32 -0.79
N ILE A 34 -18.70 -4.79 -1.08
CA ILE A 34 -18.37 -5.58 -2.27
C ILE A 34 -18.73 -7.02 -1.97
N SER A 35 -19.63 -7.61 -2.75
CA SER A 35 -20.07 -9.00 -2.53
C SER A 35 -19.01 -10.04 -2.88
N HIS A 36 -18.33 -9.86 -4.01
CA HIS A 36 -17.29 -10.75 -4.51
C HIS A 36 -16.07 -9.94 -4.96
N ILE A 37 -14.87 -10.44 -4.64
CA ILE A 37 -13.61 -9.78 -5.01
C ILE A 37 -12.49 -10.82 -5.17
N SER A 38 -11.54 -10.56 -6.06
CA SER A 38 -10.36 -11.39 -6.20
C SER A 38 -9.39 -11.21 -5.03
N TYR A 39 -8.56 -12.23 -4.76
CA TYR A 39 -7.49 -12.11 -3.76
C TYR A 39 -6.59 -10.91 -4.05
N LYS A 40 -6.24 -10.70 -5.32
CA LYS A 40 -5.38 -9.59 -5.75
C LYS A 40 -6.01 -8.24 -5.39
N ALA A 41 -7.25 -8.00 -5.84
CA ALA A 41 -7.93 -6.74 -5.58
C ALA A 41 -8.22 -6.52 -4.09
N ALA A 42 -8.53 -7.58 -3.32
CA ALA A 42 -8.69 -7.49 -1.87
C ALA A 42 -7.40 -7.08 -1.16
N LEU A 43 -6.26 -7.64 -1.58
CA LEU A 43 -4.95 -7.25 -1.05
C LEU A 43 -4.60 -5.80 -1.39
N GLU A 44 -4.86 -5.36 -2.62
CA GLU A 44 -4.62 -3.98 -3.05
C GLU A 44 -5.48 -2.98 -2.27
N LEU A 45 -6.79 -3.24 -2.11
CA LEU A 45 -7.66 -2.41 -1.27
C LEU A 45 -7.20 -2.35 0.19
N SER A 46 -6.67 -3.46 0.73
CA SER A 46 -6.20 -3.54 2.11
C SER A 46 -4.84 -2.87 2.32
N HIS A 47 -4.03 -2.73 1.26
CA HIS A 47 -2.69 -2.15 1.36
C HIS A 47 -2.76 -0.63 1.63
N PHE A 48 -3.65 0.08 0.96
CA PHE A 48 -3.72 1.55 1.01
C PHE A 48 -4.82 2.13 1.92
N GLY A 49 -5.64 1.32 2.60
CA GLY A 49 -6.68 1.99 3.39
C GLY A 49 -7.46 1.12 4.36
N ALA A 50 -8.25 0.23 3.86
CA ALA A 50 -9.10 -0.58 4.72
C ALA A 50 -8.30 -1.73 5.33
N LYS A 51 -7.88 -1.59 6.58
CA LYS A 51 -7.21 -2.67 7.35
C LYS A 51 -8.18 -3.79 7.75
N VAL A 52 -9.10 -4.16 6.83
CA VAL A 52 -10.08 -5.23 7.07
C VAL A 52 -9.39 -6.59 7.09
N ILE A 53 -8.39 -6.76 6.24
CA ILE A 53 -7.57 -7.97 6.19
C ILE A 53 -6.10 -7.58 6.34
N TYR A 54 -5.36 -8.38 7.11
CA TYR A 54 -3.91 -8.24 7.19
C TYR A 54 -3.26 -9.18 6.17
N PRO A 55 -2.61 -8.67 5.11
CA PRO A 55 -2.11 -9.48 4.00
C PRO A 55 -1.29 -10.71 4.40
N PRO A 56 -0.30 -10.62 5.33
CA PRO A 56 0.47 -11.79 5.74
C PRO A 56 -0.38 -12.91 6.36
N THR A 57 -1.51 -12.59 7.00
CA THR A 57 -2.39 -13.58 7.63
C THR A 57 -3.10 -14.45 6.60
N ILE A 58 -3.47 -13.88 5.45
CA ILE A 58 -4.25 -14.59 4.42
C ILE A 58 -3.37 -15.26 3.35
N GLN A 59 -2.10 -14.91 3.23
CA GLN A 59 -1.20 -15.51 2.23
C GLN A 59 -1.23 -17.05 2.19
N PRO A 60 -1.19 -17.77 3.32
CA PRO A 60 -1.23 -19.23 3.29
C PRO A 60 -2.52 -19.80 2.69
N VAL A 61 -3.69 -19.17 2.95
CA VAL A 61 -4.97 -19.62 2.41
C VAL A 61 -5.14 -19.23 0.94
N VAL A 62 -4.57 -18.10 0.54
CA VAL A 62 -4.49 -17.68 -0.88
C VAL A 62 -3.69 -18.67 -1.71
N ALA A 63 -2.54 -19.15 -1.20
CA ALA A 63 -1.70 -20.14 -1.85
C ALA A 63 -2.43 -21.46 -2.10
N GLU A 64 -3.29 -21.87 -1.16
CA GLU A 64 -4.12 -23.09 -1.27
C GLU A 64 -5.45 -22.86 -1.98
N GLY A 65 -5.75 -21.63 -2.40
CA GLY A 65 -7.00 -21.28 -3.06
C GLY A 65 -8.24 -21.40 -2.19
N ILE A 66 -8.09 -21.33 -0.85
CA ILE A 66 -9.20 -21.42 0.10
C ILE A 66 -9.96 -20.09 0.10
N PRO A 67 -11.26 -20.05 -0.22
CA PRO A 67 -12.07 -18.83 -0.20
C PRO A 67 -12.12 -18.21 1.21
N ILE A 68 -12.22 -16.88 1.26
CA ILE A 68 -12.29 -16.14 2.51
C ILE A 68 -13.60 -15.34 2.54
N TYR A 69 -14.39 -15.52 3.59
CA TYR A 69 -15.53 -14.64 3.89
C TYR A 69 -15.12 -13.60 4.93
N VAL A 70 -15.40 -12.33 4.63
CA VAL A 70 -15.37 -11.25 5.63
C VAL A 70 -16.79 -10.91 6.01
N LYS A 71 -17.12 -11.06 7.28
CA LYS A 71 -18.49 -10.93 7.82
C LYS A 71 -18.54 -10.02 9.04
N ASN A 72 -19.69 -9.40 9.26
CA ASN A 72 -19.93 -8.54 10.42
C ASN A 72 -20.45 -9.34 11.61
N THR A 73 -19.73 -9.30 12.72
CA THR A 73 -20.14 -9.94 13.99
C THR A 73 -21.45 -9.34 14.53
N PHE A 74 -21.68 -8.05 14.31
CA PHE A 74 -22.88 -7.34 14.79
C PHE A 74 -24.06 -7.38 13.81
N GLY A 75 -23.86 -7.94 12.62
CA GLY A 75 -24.89 -8.10 11.59
C GLY A 75 -24.69 -9.41 10.84
N PRO A 76 -24.84 -10.57 11.51
CA PRO A 76 -24.50 -11.88 10.94
C PRO A 76 -25.38 -12.26 9.74
N GLU A 77 -26.54 -11.65 9.59
CA GLU A 77 -27.47 -11.84 8.45
C GLU A 77 -26.94 -11.21 7.14
N ALA A 78 -25.99 -10.28 7.23
CA ALA A 78 -25.39 -9.69 6.05
C ALA A 78 -24.46 -10.69 5.34
N HIS A 79 -24.56 -10.74 4.00
CA HIS A 79 -23.76 -11.68 3.20
C HIS A 79 -22.25 -11.48 3.35
N GLY A 80 -21.79 -10.25 3.64
CA GLY A 80 -20.37 -9.94 3.73
C GLY A 80 -19.69 -9.89 2.35
N THR A 81 -18.38 -10.13 2.35
CA THR A 81 -17.56 -10.18 1.13
C THR A 81 -16.94 -11.56 0.98
N LEU A 82 -17.15 -12.20 -0.16
CA LEU A 82 -16.43 -13.40 -0.56
C LEU A 82 -15.19 -13.03 -1.36
N ILE A 83 -14.03 -13.44 -0.88
CA ILE A 83 -12.73 -13.26 -1.53
C ILE A 83 -12.30 -14.61 -2.08
N GLU A 84 -12.12 -14.68 -3.38
CA GLU A 84 -11.86 -15.94 -4.09
C GLU A 84 -10.95 -15.74 -5.31
N LYS A 85 -10.46 -16.83 -5.88
CA LYS A 85 -9.51 -16.78 -6.99
C LYS A 85 -10.13 -16.20 -8.27
N ASN A 86 -11.35 -16.59 -8.59
CA ASN A 86 -12.05 -16.23 -9.82
C ASN A 86 -13.46 -15.71 -9.49
N PRO A 87 -13.60 -14.48 -8.97
CA PRO A 87 -14.90 -13.91 -8.71
C PRO A 87 -15.68 -13.68 -10.02
N PRO A 88 -17.01 -13.59 -9.97
CA PRO A 88 -17.81 -13.11 -11.09
C PRO A 88 -17.28 -11.74 -11.55
N ARG A 89 -17.17 -11.53 -12.88
CA ARG A 89 -16.74 -10.24 -13.41
C ARG A 89 -17.67 -9.13 -12.95
N SER A 90 -17.09 -8.08 -12.38
CA SER A 90 -17.83 -6.85 -12.10
C SER A 90 -18.27 -6.21 -13.44
N LYS A 91 -19.43 -5.54 -13.43
CA LYS A 91 -19.86 -4.68 -14.54
C LYS A 91 -19.04 -3.39 -14.60
N ASP A 92 -18.48 -2.99 -13.47
CA ASP A 92 -17.69 -1.79 -13.31
C ASP A 92 -16.20 -2.14 -13.37
N SER A 93 -15.43 -1.40 -14.17
CA SER A 93 -13.97 -1.57 -14.26
C SER A 93 -13.28 -1.27 -12.92
N VAL A 94 -13.83 -0.34 -12.14
CA VAL A 94 -13.33 0.02 -10.80
C VAL A 94 -14.16 -0.70 -9.75
N ILE A 95 -13.49 -1.53 -8.95
CA ILE A 95 -14.10 -2.29 -7.85
C ILE A 95 -14.16 -1.43 -6.59
N GLY A 96 -13.13 -0.62 -6.37
CA GLY A 96 -13.07 0.23 -5.19
C GLY A 96 -11.96 1.28 -5.23
N ILE A 97 -12.05 2.18 -4.27
CA ILE A 97 -11.08 3.26 -4.06
C ILE A 97 -10.57 3.16 -2.64
N SER A 98 -9.26 3.12 -2.49
CA SER A 98 -8.62 3.18 -1.18
C SER A 98 -7.77 4.44 -1.05
N ASN A 99 -7.55 4.88 0.19
CA ASN A 99 -6.69 6.02 0.49
C ASN A 99 -5.76 5.72 1.66
N SER A 100 -4.60 6.34 1.63
CA SER A 100 -3.65 6.38 2.75
C SER A 100 -3.28 7.82 3.03
N ASP A 101 -3.56 8.27 4.24
CA ASP A 101 -3.31 9.63 4.67
C ASP A 101 -1.97 9.75 5.42
N ASN A 102 -1.59 10.99 5.76
CA ASN A 102 -0.35 11.30 6.47
C ASN A 102 0.90 10.81 5.73
N ILE A 103 0.96 11.13 4.45
CA ILE A 103 2.07 10.83 3.56
C ILE A 103 2.98 12.04 3.41
N ALA A 104 4.28 11.82 3.45
CA ALA A 104 5.29 12.78 3.07
C ALA A 104 5.99 12.32 1.79
N LEU A 105 6.22 13.26 0.88
CA LEU A 105 7.04 13.07 -0.31
C LEU A 105 8.45 13.57 -0.03
N LEU A 106 9.42 12.75 -0.35
CA LEU A 106 10.84 13.05 -0.24
C LEU A 106 11.45 13.03 -1.64
N SER A 107 12.00 14.17 -2.05
CA SER A 107 12.63 14.32 -3.37
C SER A 107 14.14 14.47 -3.23
N LEU A 108 14.86 13.56 -3.84
CA LEU A 108 16.33 13.64 -4.01
C LEU A 108 16.59 14.17 -5.43
N GLU A 109 17.26 15.33 -5.51
CA GLU A 109 17.48 16.04 -6.77
C GLU A 109 18.95 16.42 -6.93
N GLY A 110 19.47 16.31 -8.16
CA GLY A 110 20.81 16.80 -8.48
C GLY A 110 21.41 16.22 -9.75
N SER A 111 22.29 16.98 -10.36
CA SER A 111 23.02 16.56 -11.57
C SER A 111 23.98 15.40 -11.33
N GLY A 112 24.37 15.16 -10.08
CA GLY A 112 25.29 14.09 -9.69
C GLY A 112 24.70 12.69 -9.76
N MET A 113 23.39 12.54 -10.02
CA MET A 113 22.74 11.22 -10.16
C MET A 113 22.84 10.67 -11.58
N VAL A 114 23.13 11.53 -12.57
CA VAL A 114 23.15 11.15 -13.99
C VAL A 114 24.32 10.23 -14.30
N GLY A 115 24.02 9.04 -14.79
CA GLY A 115 25.03 8.08 -15.24
C GLY A 115 25.87 7.45 -14.13
N ILE A 116 25.58 7.73 -12.85
CA ILE A 116 26.27 7.11 -11.72
C ILE A 116 25.38 6.01 -11.14
N PRO A 117 25.77 4.73 -11.25
CA PRO A 117 25.00 3.64 -10.69
C PRO A 117 25.05 3.65 -9.16
N GLY A 118 23.97 3.17 -8.53
CA GLY A 118 23.95 2.89 -7.09
C GLY A 118 23.31 3.96 -6.20
N PHE A 119 22.87 5.12 -6.71
CA PHE A 119 22.19 6.13 -5.89
C PHE A 119 20.92 5.59 -5.23
N SER A 120 20.06 4.91 -6.01
CA SER A 120 18.83 4.30 -5.49
C SER A 120 19.14 3.24 -4.42
N SER A 121 20.14 2.41 -4.67
CA SER A 121 20.57 1.38 -3.71
C SER A 121 21.01 1.99 -2.38
N ARG A 122 21.86 3.02 -2.41
CA ARG A 122 22.31 3.73 -1.21
C ARG A 122 21.16 4.37 -0.45
N LEU A 123 20.23 5.02 -1.16
CA LEU A 123 19.06 5.63 -0.53
C LEU A 123 18.19 4.57 0.15
N PHE A 124 17.84 3.49 -0.56
CA PHE A 124 16.97 2.45 -0.03
C PHE A 124 17.62 1.68 1.12
N GLU A 125 18.91 1.39 1.02
CA GLU A 125 19.68 0.78 2.10
C GLU A 125 19.68 1.68 3.35
N THR A 126 19.93 2.98 3.17
CA THR A 126 19.92 3.96 4.27
C THR A 126 18.57 4.01 4.97
N LEU A 127 17.46 4.03 4.21
CA LEU A 127 16.12 4.04 4.78
C LEU A 127 15.81 2.72 5.49
N SER A 128 16.18 1.59 4.91
CA SER A 128 16.01 0.27 5.51
C SER A 128 16.77 0.13 6.83
N GLN A 129 18.03 0.58 6.90
CA GLN A 129 18.85 0.56 8.12
C GLN A 129 18.29 1.46 9.24
N ASN A 130 17.41 2.38 8.88
CA ASN A 130 16.72 3.27 9.81
C ASN A 130 15.27 2.85 10.06
N ASP A 131 14.85 1.62 9.70
CA ASP A 131 13.48 1.10 9.87
C ASP A 131 12.39 2.00 9.23
N ILE A 132 12.72 2.65 8.11
CA ILE A 132 11.79 3.51 7.38
C ILE A 132 11.21 2.75 6.21
N ASN A 133 9.88 2.56 6.24
CA ASN A 133 9.15 1.89 5.16
C ASN A 133 8.85 2.86 4.01
N ILE A 134 9.20 2.46 2.80
CA ILE A 134 8.86 3.18 1.57
C ILE A 134 7.49 2.71 1.09
N ILE A 135 6.57 3.66 0.89
CA ILE A 135 5.18 3.41 0.49
C ILE A 135 5.04 3.45 -1.04
N LEU A 136 5.71 4.41 -1.68
CA LEU A 136 5.67 4.63 -3.11
C LEU A 136 7.05 5.10 -3.60
N ILE A 137 7.42 4.65 -4.79
CA ILE A 137 8.62 5.10 -5.49
C ILE A 137 8.19 5.62 -6.86
N THR A 138 8.62 6.83 -7.21
CA THR A 138 8.48 7.36 -8.55
C THR A 138 9.78 7.98 -9.01
N GLN A 139 10.14 7.69 -10.25
CA GLN A 139 11.34 8.23 -10.88
C GLN A 139 10.96 8.76 -12.26
N ALA A 140 11.23 10.03 -12.49
CA ALA A 140 11.02 10.64 -13.80
C ALA A 140 12.10 10.17 -14.79
N SER A 141 11.76 10.18 -16.08
CA SER A 141 12.68 9.80 -17.17
C SER A 141 13.94 10.71 -17.25
N SER A 142 13.84 11.94 -16.77
CA SER A 142 15.00 12.79 -16.52
C SER A 142 15.66 12.30 -15.23
N VAL A 143 16.76 11.61 -15.34
CA VAL A 143 17.53 10.92 -14.28
C VAL A 143 17.98 11.83 -13.10
N HIS A 144 17.42 13.04 -12.99
CA HIS A 144 17.85 14.08 -12.03
C HIS A 144 17.03 14.13 -10.75
N THR A 145 15.91 13.40 -10.70
CA THR A 145 15.00 13.44 -9.54
C THR A 145 14.46 12.06 -9.23
N MET A 146 14.59 11.66 -7.98
CA MET A 146 13.93 10.49 -7.41
C MET A 146 12.98 10.96 -6.30
N CYS A 147 11.72 10.58 -6.39
CA CYS A 147 10.73 10.89 -5.39
C CYS A 147 10.25 9.60 -4.72
N ILE A 148 10.22 9.59 -3.39
CA ILE A 148 9.70 8.50 -2.58
C ILE A 148 8.64 9.01 -1.63
N ALA A 149 7.65 8.18 -1.33
CA ALA A 149 6.67 8.47 -0.30
C ALA A 149 6.94 7.61 0.94
N VAL A 150 6.87 8.24 2.09
CA VAL A 150 6.99 7.60 3.40
C VAL A 150 5.86 8.09 4.31
N SER A 151 5.69 7.46 5.47
CA SER A 151 4.80 8.00 6.50
C SER A 151 5.32 9.36 6.98
N GLU A 152 4.41 10.32 7.14
CA GLU A 152 4.77 11.68 7.58
C GLU A 152 5.55 11.71 8.90
N LYS A 153 5.25 10.76 9.81
CA LYS A 153 5.98 10.61 11.09
C LYS A 153 7.45 10.27 10.92
N ASP A 154 7.81 9.59 9.81
CA ASP A 154 9.18 9.13 9.54
C ASP A 154 9.95 10.12 8.63
N ALA A 155 9.30 11.18 8.15
CA ALA A 155 9.83 12.08 7.14
C ALA A 155 11.13 12.79 7.55
N GLU A 156 11.18 13.33 8.77
CA GLU A 156 12.38 14.02 9.25
C GLU A 156 13.55 13.05 9.47
N LYS A 157 13.25 11.89 10.06
CA LYS A 157 14.24 10.83 10.24
C LYS A 157 14.81 10.37 8.90
N ALA A 158 13.95 10.24 7.89
CA ALA A 158 14.36 9.89 6.53
C ALA A 158 15.25 10.96 5.90
N ARG A 159 14.89 12.25 6.07
CA ARG A 159 15.69 13.38 5.58
C ARG A 159 17.08 13.38 6.20
N GLU A 160 17.17 13.32 7.52
CA GLU A 160 18.45 13.35 8.23
C GLU A 160 19.34 12.17 7.85
N ALA A 161 18.79 10.97 7.74
CA ALA A 161 19.52 9.79 7.33
C ALA A 161 20.05 9.90 5.90
N ALA A 162 19.22 10.39 4.96
CA ALA A 162 19.61 10.57 3.57
C ALA A 162 20.65 11.69 3.40
N ASP A 163 20.45 12.84 4.03
CA ASP A 163 21.41 13.96 3.98
C ASP A 163 22.77 13.55 4.53
N LYS A 164 22.82 12.74 5.58
CA LYS A 164 24.05 12.16 6.11
C LYS A 164 24.70 11.19 5.12
N CYS A 165 23.91 10.32 4.49
CA CYS A 165 24.40 9.35 3.49
C CYS A 165 25.02 10.04 2.28
N PHE A 166 24.44 11.15 1.84
CA PHE A 166 24.85 11.91 0.66
C PHE A 166 25.62 13.20 0.99
N ALA A 167 26.12 13.34 2.23
CA ALA A 167 26.80 14.56 2.68
C ALA A 167 27.96 15.00 1.78
N TYR A 168 28.70 14.05 1.23
CA TYR A 168 29.81 14.34 0.32
C TYR A 168 29.33 14.95 -1.01
N GLU A 169 28.33 14.34 -1.63
CA GLU A 169 27.76 14.82 -2.90
C GLU A 169 27.06 16.17 -2.72
N ILE A 170 26.41 16.37 -1.57
CA ILE A 170 25.80 17.66 -1.20
C ILE A 170 26.85 18.74 -1.02
N SER A 171 27.96 18.43 -0.35
CA SER A 171 29.05 19.39 -0.15
C SER A 171 29.74 19.83 -1.45
N LEU A 172 29.70 18.98 -2.48
CA LEU A 172 30.20 19.27 -3.82
C LEU A 172 29.16 19.98 -4.72
N GLY A 173 27.97 20.26 -4.23
CA GLY A 173 26.87 20.84 -5.04
C GLY A 173 26.34 19.90 -6.14
N LYS A 174 26.62 18.60 -6.06
CA LYS A 174 26.15 17.59 -7.01
C LYS A 174 24.75 17.09 -6.69
N LEU A 175 24.35 17.14 -5.42
CA LEU A 175 23.02 16.85 -4.91
C LEU A 175 22.54 18.01 -4.05
N ASN A 176 21.23 18.24 -4.06
CA ASN A 176 20.56 19.09 -3.08
C ASN A 176 20.26 18.28 -1.81
N PRO A 177 20.18 18.91 -0.63
CA PRO A 177 19.59 18.29 0.54
C PRO A 177 18.20 17.73 0.22
N LEU A 178 17.84 16.62 0.86
CA LEU A 178 16.57 15.95 0.60
C LEU A 178 15.38 16.88 0.90
N LYS A 179 14.58 17.17 -0.12
CA LYS A 179 13.37 17.99 0.02
C LYS A 179 12.26 17.15 0.63
N VAL A 180 11.58 17.69 1.65
CA VAL A 180 10.44 17.05 2.30
C VAL A 180 9.20 17.90 2.12
N GLU A 181 8.13 17.29 1.63
CA GLU A 181 6.80 17.90 1.50
C GLU A 181 5.79 17.01 2.22
N LYS A 182 5.01 17.58 3.14
CA LYS A 182 4.05 16.88 4.00
C LYS A 182 2.60 17.19 3.64
N GLY A 183 1.66 16.47 4.25
CA GLY A 183 0.24 16.73 4.10
C GLY A 183 -0.38 16.11 2.85
N PHE A 184 0.22 15.06 2.32
CA PHE A 184 -0.31 14.32 1.17
C PHE A 184 -1.14 13.11 1.60
N SER A 185 -2.01 12.70 0.69
CA SER A 185 -2.72 11.43 0.73
C SER A 185 -2.54 10.70 -0.60
N ILE A 186 -2.36 9.39 -0.54
CA ILE A 186 -2.38 8.54 -1.72
C ILE A 186 -3.80 8.05 -1.93
N VAL A 187 -4.34 8.21 -3.14
CA VAL A 187 -5.63 7.65 -3.55
C VAL A 187 -5.37 6.61 -4.64
N CYS A 188 -5.84 5.39 -4.42
CA CYS A 188 -5.68 4.28 -5.34
C CYS A 188 -7.03 3.82 -5.88
N LEU A 189 -7.11 3.65 -7.19
CA LEU A 189 -8.20 2.96 -7.86
C LEU A 189 -7.83 1.48 -7.98
N VAL A 190 -8.74 0.62 -7.54
CA VAL A 190 -8.55 -0.84 -7.62
C VAL A 190 -9.61 -1.42 -8.52
N GLY A 191 -9.20 -2.22 -9.50
CA GLY A 191 -10.07 -2.88 -10.45
C GLY A 191 -9.36 -4.05 -11.15
N ASP A 192 -10.13 -4.83 -11.93
CA ASP A 192 -9.58 -6.00 -12.63
C ASP A 192 -8.93 -5.62 -13.97
N ASP A 193 -9.32 -4.51 -14.57
CA ASP A 193 -8.88 -4.05 -15.89
C ASP A 193 -8.50 -2.54 -15.86
N VAL A 194 -7.88 -2.08 -14.77
CA VAL A 194 -7.44 -0.68 -14.58
C VAL A 194 -5.95 -0.54 -14.83
#